data_e59644224bfbc5052bf186f6fb56faa9
#
_entry.id   e59644224bfbc5052bf186f6fb56faa9
#
_cell.length_a   1.000
_cell.length_b   1.000
_cell.length_c   1.000
_cell.angle_alpha   90.00
_cell.angle_beta   90.00
_cell.angle_gamma   90.00
#
_symmetry.space_group_name_H-M   'P 1'
#
loop_
_entity.id
_entity.type
_entity.pdbx_description
1 polymer ?
#
loop_
_entity_poly.entity_id
_entity_poly.type
_entity_poly.pdbx_seq_one_letter_code
_entity_poly.pdbx_strand_id
1 'polypeptide(L)'
;MDNPYELKRIQTIVIGGGQAGLSVGYQLKKRGLPFLILDANERIGDAWRRRWDSLRLFTPSRYAGLPGMKFPGRGDGFPTKNEMADYLESYASRFELPVRNGVKVDRLSREGDRFVVTAGSLRFEAEQVVVAMANYQQPRVPAFARDLDRGIVQLHSHDYRNPAQLQPGGVLVVGAGNSGADIAIEVAKGHPTWMAGKESGHIPFRIETAIARFFLVRLVRFFGHHILTVRKPIGRKLRHKLIS
;
A
#
# COMPACT_ATOMS: atom_id res chain seq x y z
N MET A 1 28.35 -15.55 10.50
CA MET A 1 27.50 -15.91 9.34
C MET A 1 26.37 -16.77 9.87
N ASP A 2 25.13 -16.31 9.77
CA ASP A 2 23.98 -17.09 10.22
C ASP A 2 23.86 -18.36 9.36
N ASN A 3 23.71 -19.51 9.99
CA ASN A 3 23.48 -20.77 9.28
C ASN A 3 22.14 -20.67 8.52
N PRO A 4 22.10 -20.79 7.19
CA PRO A 4 20.88 -20.65 6.40
C PRO A 4 19.81 -21.70 6.71
N TYR A 5 20.16 -22.77 7.40
CA TYR A 5 19.26 -23.86 7.83
C TYR A 5 18.82 -23.71 9.30
N GLU A 6 19.18 -22.62 9.97
CA GLU A 6 18.81 -22.45 11.37
C GLU A 6 17.32 -22.12 11.50
N LEU A 7 16.62 -23.02 12.17
CA LEU A 7 15.22 -22.85 12.52
C LEU A 7 15.07 -21.71 13.54
N LYS A 8 14.60 -20.56 13.12
CA LYS A 8 14.36 -19.41 14.04
C LYS A 8 12.95 -19.49 14.62
N ARG A 9 12.85 -19.72 15.93
CA ARG A 9 11.58 -19.66 16.66
C ARG A 9 11.31 -18.25 17.15
N ILE A 10 10.18 -17.70 16.77
CA ILE A 10 9.78 -16.31 17.06
C ILE A 10 8.32 -16.33 17.51
N GLN A 11 7.97 -15.59 18.54
CA GLN A 11 6.58 -15.56 19.01
C GLN A 11 5.63 -15.04 17.91
N THR A 12 5.95 -13.90 17.30
CA THR A 12 5.10 -13.31 16.26
C THR A 12 5.93 -12.95 15.02
N ILE A 13 5.52 -13.41 13.85
CA ILE A 13 6.05 -12.97 12.57
C ILE A 13 5.04 -12.06 11.89
N VAL A 14 5.51 -10.91 11.40
CA VAL A 14 4.75 -9.98 10.58
C VAL A 14 5.28 -10.05 9.15
N ILE A 15 4.43 -10.41 8.19
CA ILE A 15 4.80 -10.50 6.78
C ILE A 15 4.41 -9.19 6.09
N GLY A 16 5.41 -8.40 5.70
CA GLY A 16 5.30 -7.10 5.05
C GLY A 16 5.69 -5.93 5.96
N GLY A 17 6.73 -5.17 5.55
CA GLY A 17 7.28 -3.98 6.22
C GLY A 17 6.66 -2.66 5.75
N GLY A 18 5.43 -2.68 5.25
CA GLY A 18 4.67 -1.49 4.89
C GLY A 18 3.99 -0.82 6.08
N GLN A 19 3.10 0.15 5.81
CA GLN A 19 2.36 0.92 6.84
C GLN A 19 1.67 0.01 7.88
N ALA A 20 1.00 -1.04 7.43
CA ALA A 20 0.28 -1.96 8.31
C ALA A 20 1.25 -2.76 9.19
N GLY A 21 2.29 -3.36 8.59
CA GLY A 21 3.26 -4.16 9.33
C GLY A 21 4.06 -3.36 10.33
N LEU A 22 4.52 -2.17 9.97
CA LEU A 22 5.22 -1.26 10.89
C LEU A 22 4.31 -0.81 12.04
N SER A 23 3.03 -0.53 11.76
CA SER A 23 2.05 -0.18 12.81
C SER A 23 1.82 -1.34 13.78
N VAL A 24 1.72 -2.58 13.27
CA VAL A 24 1.64 -3.80 14.10
C VAL A 24 2.91 -3.96 14.92
N GLY A 25 4.09 -3.82 14.30
CA GLY A 25 5.38 -3.90 14.99
C GLY A 25 5.49 -2.91 16.14
N TYR A 26 5.08 -1.66 15.94
CA TYR A 26 5.01 -0.66 17.00
C TYR A 26 4.12 -1.11 18.17
N GLN A 27 2.95 -1.68 17.87
CA GLN A 27 2.03 -2.15 18.92
C GLN A 27 2.57 -3.37 19.67
N LEU A 28 3.27 -4.27 18.98
CA LEU A 28 3.93 -5.42 19.59
C LEU A 28 5.08 -4.97 20.50
N LYS A 29 5.96 -4.07 20.00
CA LYS A 29 7.05 -3.50 20.77
C LYS A 29 6.56 -2.78 22.02
N LYS A 30 5.51 -1.96 21.89
CA LYS A 30 4.88 -1.27 23.02
C LYS A 30 4.37 -2.20 24.12
N ARG A 31 4.04 -3.45 23.76
CA ARG A 31 3.59 -4.50 24.71
C ARG A 31 4.71 -5.43 25.17
N GLY A 32 5.95 -5.19 24.75
CA GLY A 32 7.08 -6.06 25.08
C GLY A 32 6.99 -7.47 24.48
N LEU A 33 6.20 -7.66 23.41
CA LEU A 33 6.03 -8.94 22.75
C LEU A 33 7.13 -9.16 21.71
N PRO A 34 7.85 -10.30 21.74
CA PRO A 34 8.87 -10.63 20.74
C PRO A 34 8.27 -10.80 19.35
N PHE A 35 8.87 -10.17 18.34
CA PHE A 35 8.41 -10.29 16.95
C PHE A 35 9.55 -10.02 15.96
N LEU A 36 9.30 -10.40 14.70
CA LEU A 36 10.13 -10.06 13.55
C LEU A 36 9.24 -9.67 12.39
N ILE A 37 9.59 -8.59 11.69
CA ILE A 37 8.94 -8.19 10.44
C ILE A 37 9.80 -8.68 9.28
N LEU A 38 9.21 -9.41 8.33
CA LEU A 38 9.86 -9.84 7.08
C LEU A 38 9.33 -9.00 5.93
N ASP A 39 10.21 -8.37 5.17
CA ASP A 39 9.84 -7.59 3.98
C ASP A 39 10.65 -8.03 2.76
N ALA A 40 9.96 -8.18 1.63
CA ALA A 40 10.58 -8.59 0.37
C ALA A 40 11.42 -7.50 -0.29
N ASN A 41 11.22 -6.24 0.07
CA ASN A 41 12.00 -5.13 -0.46
C ASN A 41 13.36 -5.02 0.22
N GLU A 42 14.33 -4.50 -0.49
CA GLU A 42 15.69 -4.29 0.03
C GLU A 42 15.74 -3.17 1.07
N ARG A 43 14.80 -2.23 1.00
CA ARG A 43 14.71 -1.07 1.88
C ARG A 43 13.26 -0.79 2.26
N ILE A 44 13.04 -0.40 3.51
CA ILE A 44 11.73 0.05 3.98
C ILE A 44 11.27 1.26 3.14
N GLY A 45 10.01 1.25 2.71
CA GLY A 45 9.44 2.29 1.87
C GLY A 45 9.58 2.07 0.36
N ASP A 46 10.35 1.08 -0.10
CA ASP A 46 10.54 0.83 -1.54
C ASP A 46 9.23 0.51 -2.27
N ALA A 47 8.24 -0.06 -1.60
CA ALA A 47 6.91 -0.25 -2.17
C ALA A 47 6.27 1.09 -2.62
N TRP A 48 6.66 2.20 -2.00
CA TRP A 48 6.27 3.56 -2.40
C TRP A 48 7.25 4.14 -3.43
N ARG A 49 8.56 4.05 -3.21
CA ARG A 49 9.58 4.61 -4.14
C ARG A 49 9.43 4.08 -5.55
N ARG A 50 9.02 2.82 -5.70
CA ARG A 50 8.81 2.16 -7.01
C ARG A 50 7.50 2.51 -7.72
N ARG A 51 6.69 3.44 -7.20
CA ARG A 51 5.51 3.95 -7.88
C ARG A 51 5.88 5.03 -8.91
N TRP A 52 4.90 5.45 -9.71
CA TRP A 52 5.10 6.52 -10.71
C TRP A 52 5.52 7.83 -10.05
N ASP A 53 6.25 8.64 -10.82
CA ASP A 53 7.01 9.76 -10.24
C ASP A 53 6.13 10.88 -9.70
N SER A 54 5.00 11.14 -10.33
CA SER A 54 4.04 12.17 -9.90
C SER A 54 3.13 11.74 -8.75
N LEU A 55 3.20 10.49 -8.26
CA LEU A 55 2.30 10.00 -7.23
C LEU A 55 2.33 10.85 -5.97
N ARG A 56 1.15 11.29 -5.58
CA ARG A 56 0.88 11.90 -4.28
C ARG A 56 -0.21 11.14 -3.54
N LEU A 57 -0.09 11.10 -2.23
CA LEU A 57 -1.16 10.55 -1.40
C LEU A 57 -2.38 11.47 -1.53
N PHE A 58 -3.56 10.89 -1.64
CA PHE A 58 -4.83 11.63 -1.57
C PHE A 58 -5.28 11.92 -0.12
N THR A 59 -4.50 11.47 0.87
CA THR A 59 -4.72 11.73 2.29
C THR A 59 -3.83 12.89 2.72
N PRO A 60 -4.38 13.99 3.29
CA PRO A 60 -3.58 15.07 3.84
C PRO A 60 -2.59 14.60 4.91
N SER A 61 -1.42 15.20 4.98
CA SER A 61 -0.30 14.81 5.87
C SER A 61 -0.72 14.62 7.34
N ARG A 62 -1.64 15.46 7.84
CA ARG A 62 -2.16 15.33 9.21
C ARG A 62 -2.82 13.98 9.52
N TYR A 63 -3.23 13.23 8.50
CA TYR A 63 -3.88 11.93 8.63
C TYR A 63 -3.02 10.78 8.09
N ALA A 64 -1.83 11.07 7.56
CA ALA A 64 -0.93 10.08 6.98
C ALA A 64 0.02 9.45 8.00
N GLY A 65 0.07 9.97 9.23
CA GLY A 65 0.92 9.46 10.31
C GLY A 65 0.47 8.10 10.84
N LEU A 66 1.43 7.31 11.31
CA LEU A 66 1.23 6.04 11.98
C LEU A 66 1.15 6.21 13.52
N PRO A 67 0.69 5.21 14.27
CA PRO A 67 0.63 5.26 15.73
C PRO A 67 1.98 5.64 16.36
N GLY A 68 1.97 6.63 17.26
CA GLY A 68 3.17 7.10 17.97
C GLY A 68 4.03 8.13 17.23
N MET A 69 3.81 8.36 15.92
CA MET A 69 4.57 9.34 15.15
C MET A 69 3.69 10.07 14.13
N LYS A 70 3.62 11.39 14.23
CA LYS A 70 2.93 12.21 13.24
C LYS A 70 3.71 12.23 11.92
N PHE A 71 3.00 12.36 10.81
CA PHE A 71 3.65 12.63 9.52
C PHE A 71 4.26 14.03 9.54
N PRO A 72 5.51 14.22 9.03
CA PRO A 72 6.16 15.53 9.03
C PRO A 72 5.51 16.50 8.04
N GLY A 73 5.87 17.79 8.15
CA GLY A 73 5.48 18.84 7.24
C GLY A 73 4.16 19.53 7.57
N ARG A 74 3.66 20.33 6.63
CA ARG A 74 2.41 21.08 6.77
C ARG A 74 1.23 20.12 6.72
N GLY A 75 0.38 20.16 7.74
CA GLY A 75 -0.72 19.20 7.92
C GLY A 75 -1.77 19.17 6.82
N ASP A 76 -1.81 20.15 5.92
CA ASP A 76 -2.74 20.29 4.81
C ASP A 76 -2.16 19.87 3.43
N GLY A 77 -0.85 19.58 3.37
CA GLY A 77 -0.20 19.08 2.16
C GLY A 77 -0.56 17.62 1.87
N PHE A 78 -0.37 17.21 0.62
CA PHE A 78 -0.50 15.83 0.16
C PHE A 78 0.90 15.26 -0.07
N PRO A 79 1.35 14.31 0.76
CA PRO A 79 2.70 13.75 0.65
C PRO A 79 2.96 13.11 -0.70
N THR A 80 4.18 13.25 -1.19
CA THR A 80 4.71 12.50 -2.33
C THR A 80 5.00 11.05 -1.93
N LYS A 81 5.20 10.18 -2.92
CA LYS A 81 5.66 8.79 -2.73
C LYS A 81 6.95 8.71 -1.91
N ASN A 82 7.90 9.62 -2.19
CA ASN A 82 9.21 9.62 -1.52
C ASN A 82 9.10 10.10 -0.08
N GLU A 83 8.35 11.17 0.18
CA GLU A 83 8.08 11.61 1.56
C GLU A 83 7.41 10.51 2.40
N MET A 84 6.50 9.73 1.79
CA MET A 84 5.90 8.59 2.47
C MET A 84 6.91 7.46 2.73
N ALA A 85 7.75 7.15 1.76
CA ALA A 85 8.80 6.14 1.90
C ALA A 85 9.80 6.50 3.01
N ASP A 86 10.27 7.74 3.01
CA ASP A 86 11.23 8.25 4.00
C ASP A 86 10.62 8.32 5.41
N TYR A 87 9.33 8.65 5.48
CA TYR A 87 8.58 8.60 6.73
C TYR A 87 8.53 7.17 7.31
N LEU A 88 8.23 6.15 6.48
CA LEU A 88 8.19 4.76 6.93
C LEU A 88 9.55 4.25 7.41
N GLU A 89 10.61 4.63 6.73
CA GLU A 89 11.98 4.30 7.12
C GLU A 89 12.37 4.95 8.44
N SER A 90 12.07 6.25 8.58
CA SER A 90 12.26 7.00 9.82
C SER A 90 11.42 6.43 10.97
N TYR A 91 10.20 5.96 10.68
CA TYR A 91 9.33 5.33 11.66
C TYR A 91 9.94 4.03 12.21
N ALA A 92 10.39 3.15 11.32
CA ALA A 92 10.99 1.89 11.73
C ALA A 92 12.30 2.13 12.54
N SER A 93 13.12 3.06 12.11
CA SER A 93 14.36 3.46 12.82
C SER A 93 14.05 4.06 14.19
N ARG A 94 13.14 5.05 14.26
CA ARG A 94 12.76 5.71 15.52
C ARG A 94 12.28 4.75 16.58
N PHE A 95 11.53 3.75 16.20
CA PHE A 95 11.01 2.75 17.12
C PHE A 95 11.85 1.47 17.13
N GLU A 96 13.01 1.46 16.49
CA GLU A 96 13.94 0.31 16.43
C GLU A 96 13.18 -1.00 16.17
N LEU A 97 12.32 -1.00 15.15
CA LEU A 97 11.52 -2.17 14.82
C LEU A 97 12.41 -3.23 14.17
N PRO A 98 12.33 -4.51 14.59
CA PRO A 98 13.14 -5.59 14.03
C PRO A 98 12.60 -5.96 12.63
N VAL A 99 13.05 -5.26 11.59
CA VAL A 99 12.70 -5.53 10.20
C VAL A 99 13.85 -6.21 9.50
N ARG A 100 13.59 -7.36 8.87
CA ARG A 100 14.51 -8.05 7.99
C ARG A 100 14.07 -7.84 6.55
N ASN A 101 14.78 -6.98 5.84
CA ASN A 101 14.57 -6.67 4.44
C ASN A 101 15.17 -7.76 3.53
N GLY A 102 14.80 -7.77 2.24
CA GLY A 102 15.25 -8.75 1.25
C GLY A 102 14.72 -10.16 1.50
N VAL A 103 13.72 -10.34 2.36
CA VAL A 103 13.15 -11.64 2.70
C VAL A 103 11.76 -11.78 2.10
N LYS A 104 11.70 -12.35 0.90
CA LYS A 104 10.45 -12.65 0.22
C LYS A 104 9.88 -13.96 0.76
N VAL A 105 8.78 -13.87 1.47
CA VAL A 105 8.05 -15.04 1.95
C VAL A 105 7.38 -15.76 0.77
N ASP A 106 7.69 -17.05 0.63
CA ASP A 106 7.15 -17.89 -0.44
C ASP A 106 5.93 -18.66 0.02
N ARG A 107 5.93 -19.10 1.28
CA ARG A 107 4.85 -19.93 1.82
C ARG A 107 4.63 -19.67 3.30
N LEU A 108 3.36 -19.69 3.68
CA LEU A 108 2.88 -19.77 5.05
C LEU A 108 2.06 -21.07 5.20
N SER A 109 2.44 -21.93 6.13
CA SER A 109 1.74 -23.17 6.45
C SER A 109 1.55 -23.31 7.96
N ARG A 110 0.78 -24.31 8.37
CA ARG A 110 0.64 -24.70 9.78
C ARG A 110 1.15 -26.14 9.94
N GLU A 111 2.00 -26.34 10.92
CA GLU A 111 2.54 -27.64 11.28
C GLU A 111 2.31 -27.87 12.78
N GLY A 112 1.40 -28.77 13.10
CA GLY A 112 0.93 -28.97 14.47
C GLY A 112 0.23 -27.71 15.01
N ASP A 113 0.72 -27.19 16.12
CA ASP A 113 0.23 -25.99 16.79
C ASP A 113 0.91 -24.69 16.32
N ARG A 114 1.94 -24.78 15.45
CA ARG A 114 2.75 -23.64 15.02
C ARG A 114 2.54 -23.28 13.56
N PHE A 115 2.79 -22.01 13.26
CA PHE A 115 2.91 -21.52 11.91
C PHE A 115 4.36 -21.66 11.43
N VAL A 116 4.51 -22.04 10.16
CA VAL A 116 5.79 -22.14 9.47
C VAL A 116 5.79 -21.15 8.31
N VAL A 117 6.78 -20.28 8.30
CA VAL A 117 7.03 -19.30 7.26
C VAL A 117 8.33 -19.65 6.54
N THR A 118 8.28 -19.84 5.23
CA THR A 118 9.47 -20.11 4.41
C THR A 118 9.76 -18.96 3.44
N ALA A 119 11.03 -18.67 3.23
CA ALA A 119 11.53 -17.65 2.32
C ALA A 119 12.87 -18.10 1.73
N GLY A 120 12.82 -18.70 0.53
CA GLY A 120 13.98 -19.38 -0.06
C GLY A 120 14.48 -20.50 0.85
N SER A 121 15.73 -20.42 1.29
CA SER A 121 16.35 -21.37 2.25
C SER A 121 16.01 -21.09 3.72
N LEU A 122 15.40 -19.95 4.01
CA LEU A 122 15.06 -19.57 5.38
C LEU A 122 13.76 -20.23 5.82
N ARG A 123 13.74 -20.71 7.08
CA ARG A 123 12.56 -21.28 7.73
C ARG A 123 12.39 -20.68 9.12
N PHE A 124 11.20 -20.22 9.41
CA PHE A 124 10.81 -19.63 10.69
C PHE A 124 9.62 -20.39 11.26
N GLU A 125 9.61 -20.62 12.56
CA GLU A 125 8.43 -21.10 13.29
C GLU A 125 7.88 -19.99 14.18
N ALA A 126 6.56 -19.83 14.21
CA ALA A 126 5.89 -18.81 14.99
C ALA A 126 4.61 -19.35 15.66
N GLU A 127 4.29 -18.76 16.81
CA GLU A 127 3.00 -18.98 17.47
C GLU A 127 1.90 -18.18 16.78
N GLN A 128 2.25 -17.01 16.24
CA GLN A 128 1.33 -16.09 15.58
C GLN A 128 1.96 -15.54 14.31
N VAL A 129 1.13 -15.34 13.28
CA VAL A 129 1.54 -14.67 12.05
C VAL A 129 0.53 -13.59 11.70
N VAL A 130 1.05 -12.40 11.38
CA VAL A 130 0.26 -11.29 10.87
C VAL A 130 0.63 -11.06 9.40
N VAL A 131 -0.31 -11.29 8.50
CA VAL A 131 -0.14 -10.99 7.07
C VAL A 131 -0.50 -9.52 6.84
N ALA A 132 0.54 -8.70 6.63
CA ALA A 132 0.45 -7.25 6.48
C ALA A 132 0.92 -6.76 5.10
N MET A 133 1.04 -7.67 4.15
CA MET A 133 1.34 -7.38 2.76
C MET A 133 0.08 -6.88 2.04
N ALA A 134 0.20 -5.86 1.19
CA ALA A 134 -0.89 -5.43 0.34
C ALA A 134 -1.18 -6.47 -0.77
N ASN A 135 -2.28 -6.30 -1.48
CA ASN A 135 -2.69 -7.16 -2.60
C ASN A 135 -2.10 -6.72 -3.97
N TYR A 136 -1.06 -5.89 -3.98
CA TYR A 136 -0.41 -5.39 -5.20
C TYR A 136 0.85 -6.16 -5.59
N GLN A 137 0.94 -7.44 -5.19
CA GLN A 137 2.14 -8.26 -5.37
C GLN A 137 2.33 -8.72 -6.81
N GLN A 138 1.24 -8.93 -7.52
CA GLN A 138 1.25 -9.39 -8.91
C GLN A 138 0.42 -8.47 -9.80
N PRO A 139 0.97 -7.97 -10.91
CA PRO A 139 0.20 -7.26 -11.93
C PRO A 139 -0.93 -8.12 -12.46
N ARG A 140 -2.14 -7.56 -12.49
CA ARG A 140 -3.28 -8.22 -13.12
C ARG A 140 -3.50 -7.65 -14.51
N VAL A 141 -3.04 -8.38 -15.51
CA VAL A 141 -3.18 -8.01 -16.92
C VAL A 141 -4.41 -8.73 -17.49
N PRO A 142 -5.35 -8.01 -18.14
CA PRO A 142 -6.51 -8.62 -18.81
C PRO A 142 -6.09 -9.59 -19.89
N ALA A 143 -6.86 -10.67 -20.09
CA ALA A 143 -6.52 -11.72 -21.06
C ALA A 143 -6.42 -11.19 -22.51
N PHE A 144 -7.26 -10.23 -22.90
CA PHE A 144 -7.23 -9.61 -24.23
C PHE A 144 -5.95 -8.81 -24.53
N ALA A 145 -5.14 -8.49 -23.53
CA ALA A 145 -3.89 -7.75 -23.73
C ALA A 145 -2.93 -8.46 -24.70
N ARG A 146 -2.93 -9.80 -24.72
CA ARG A 146 -2.13 -10.61 -25.65
C ARG A 146 -2.62 -10.58 -27.09
N ASP A 147 -3.86 -10.15 -27.31
CA ASP A 147 -4.50 -10.10 -28.64
C ASP A 147 -4.28 -8.74 -29.32
N LEU A 148 -3.67 -7.78 -28.62
CA LEU A 148 -3.29 -6.48 -29.16
C LEU A 148 -2.09 -6.60 -30.09
N ASP A 149 -1.98 -5.67 -31.05
CA ASP A 149 -0.85 -5.58 -31.97
C ASP A 149 0.48 -5.48 -31.19
N ARG A 150 1.51 -6.19 -31.68
CA ARG A 150 2.82 -6.24 -31.01
C ARG A 150 3.59 -4.91 -31.03
N GLY A 151 3.20 -3.98 -31.91
CA GLY A 151 3.76 -2.62 -31.95
C GLY A 151 3.21 -1.72 -30.84
N ILE A 152 2.14 -2.14 -30.16
CA ILE A 152 1.57 -1.37 -29.06
C ILE A 152 2.36 -1.65 -27.76
N VAL A 153 2.98 -0.61 -27.21
CA VAL A 153 3.62 -0.71 -25.89
C VAL A 153 2.55 -0.87 -24.81
N GLN A 154 2.68 -1.94 -24.03
CA GLN A 154 1.79 -2.24 -22.91
C GLN A 154 2.55 -2.09 -21.61
N LEU A 155 2.05 -1.24 -20.71
CA LEU A 155 2.62 -1.01 -19.39
C LEU A 155 1.56 -1.24 -18.30
N HIS A 156 1.88 -2.03 -17.29
CA HIS A 156 1.07 -2.08 -16.10
C HIS A 156 1.41 -0.91 -15.16
N SER A 157 0.46 -0.41 -14.37
CA SER A 157 0.70 0.69 -13.38
C SER A 157 1.80 0.36 -12.36
N HIS A 158 2.16 -0.91 -12.21
CA HIS A 158 3.31 -1.35 -11.42
C HIS A 158 4.64 -0.93 -12.06
N ASP A 159 4.73 -0.92 -13.40
CA ASP A 159 5.95 -0.68 -14.17
C ASP A 159 6.00 0.73 -14.75
N TYR A 160 4.86 1.41 -14.81
CA TYR A 160 4.78 2.81 -15.21
C TYR A 160 5.50 3.71 -14.19
N ARG A 161 6.31 4.64 -14.70
CA ARG A 161 7.03 5.64 -13.89
C ARG A 161 6.65 7.08 -14.29
N ASN A 162 6.68 7.37 -15.57
CA ASN A 162 6.37 8.69 -16.10
C ASN A 162 6.09 8.61 -17.61
N PRO A 163 5.57 9.70 -18.24
CA PRO A 163 5.23 9.73 -19.66
C PRO A 163 6.39 9.47 -20.63
N ALA A 164 7.66 9.61 -20.21
CA ALA A 164 8.81 9.35 -21.07
C ALA A 164 8.95 7.88 -21.50
N GLN A 165 8.22 6.97 -20.85
CA GLN A 165 8.15 5.55 -21.24
C GLN A 165 7.18 5.29 -22.41
N LEU A 166 6.37 6.28 -22.77
CA LEU A 166 5.32 6.12 -23.76
C LEU A 166 5.81 6.42 -25.17
N GLN A 167 5.22 5.75 -26.16
CA GLN A 167 5.45 6.06 -27.57
C GLN A 167 4.70 7.32 -27.98
N PRO A 168 5.15 8.05 -29.04
CA PRO A 168 4.35 9.11 -29.66
C PRO A 168 2.98 8.57 -30.09
N GLY A 169 1.93 9.36 -29.87
CA GLY A 169 0.56 8.99 -30.26
C GLY A 169 -0.42 8.95 -29.12
N GLY A 170 -1.50 8.20 -29.30
CA GLY A 170 -2.58 8.08 -28.35
C GLY A 170 -2.32 7.04 -27.25
N VAL A 171 -2.87 7.27 -26.07
CA VAL A 171 -2.74 6.37 -24.92
C VAL A 171 -4.13 5.95 -24.41
N LEU A 172 -4.33 4.65 -24.28
CA LEU A 172 -5.51 4.09 -23.64
C LEU A 172 -5.14 3.59 -22.23
N VAL A 173 -5.73 4.19 -21.21
CA VAL A 173 -5.63 3.71 -19.82
C VAL A 173 -6.77 2.74 -19.53
N VAL A 174 -6.44 1.48 -19.27
CA VAL A 174 -7.42 0.43 -18.93
C VAL A 174 -7.49 0.27 -17.42
N GLY A 175 -8.64 0.59 -16.85
CA GLY A 175 -8.90 0.59 -15.41
C GLY A 175 -9.11 2.01 -14.86
N ALA A 176 -10.34 2.29 -14.40
CA ALA A 176 -10.76 3.60 -13.90
C ALA A 176 -10.67 3.74 -12.36
N GLY A 177 -9.78 2.98 -11.72
CA GLY A 177 -9.47 3.14 -10.29
C GLY A 177 -8.50 4.29 -10.03
N ASN A 178 -8.13 4.52 -8.76
CA ASN A 178 -7.27 5.64 -8.35
C ASN A 178 -5.96 5.73 -9.17
N SER A 179 -5.27 4.61 -9.34
CA SER A 179 -4.01 4.59 -10.13
C SER A 179 -4.24 4.95 -11.59
N GLY A 180 -5.32 4.42 -12.21
CA GLY A 180 -5.64 4.75 -13.60
C GLY A 180 -6.00 6.22 -13.78
N ALA A 181 -6.78 6.79 -12.87
CA ALA A 181 -7.14 8.20 -12.90
C ALA A 181 -5.92 9.13 -12.76
N ASP A 182 -5.04 8.86 -11.79
CA ASP A 182 -3.82 9.65 -11.59
C ASP A 182 -2.91 9.60 -12.82
N ILE A 183 -2.68 8.39 -13.36
CA ILE A 183 -1.84 8.19 -14.55
C ILE A 183 -2.49 8.85 -15.78
N ALA A 184 -3.80 8.72 -15.98
CA ALA A 184 -4.50 9.35 -17.10
C ALA A 184 -4.38 10.88 -17.07
N ILE A 185 -4.52 11.50 -15.89
CA ILE A 185 -4.36 12.96 -15.73
C ILE A 185 -2.93 13.40 -16.04
N GLU A 186 -1.92 12.61 -15.67
CA GLU A 186 -0.53 12.92 -15.99
C GLU A 186 -0.26 12.79 -17.48
N VAL A 187 -0.65 11.67 -18.09
CA VAL A 187 -0.43 11.37 -19.52
C VAL A 187 -1.16 12.33 -20.43
N ALA A 188 -2.37 12.75 -20.08
CA ALA A 188 -3.17 13.70 -20.86
C ALA A 188 -2.53 15.07 -21.04
N LYS A 189 -1.47 15.40 -20.32
CA LYS A 189 -0.71 16.64 -20.50
C LYS A 189 0.13 16.65 -21.78
N GLY A 190 0.46 15.48 -22.33
CA GLY A 190 1.32 15.35 -23.51
C GLY A 190 0.81 14.38 -24.58
N HIS A 191 -0.24 13.62 -24.31
CA HIS A 191 -0.78 12.63 -25.23
C HIS A 191 -2.31 12.71 -25.32
N PRO A 192 -2.91 12.50 -26.50
CA PRO A 192 -4.33 12.17 -26.60
C PRO A 192 -4.62 10.94 -25.73
N THR A 193 -5.51 11.08 -24.76
CA THR A 193 -5.69 10.04 -23.73
C THR A 193 -7.15 9.62 -23.61
N TRP A 194 -7.38 8.32 -23.60
CA TRP A 194 -8.67 7.70 -23.33
C TRP A 194 -8.56 6.84 -22.09
N MET A 195 -9.66 6.72 -21.36
CA MET A 195 -9.75 5.83 -20.22
C MET A 195 -10.94 4.88 -20.38
N ALA A 196 -10.70 3.59 -20.21
CA ALA A 196 -11.72 2.55 -20.24
C ALA A 196 -11.77 1.83 -18.89
N GLY A 197 -12.97 1.69 -18.33
CA GLY A 197 -13.16 0.98 -17.06
C GLY A 197 -14.49 1.36 -16.41
N LYS A 198 -14.86 0.60 -15.37
CA LYS A 198 -16.04 0.93 -14.57
C LYS A 198 -15.72 2.13 -13.68
N GLU A 199 -16.56 3.12 -13.70
CA GLU A 199 -16.44 4.27 -12.80
C GLU A 199 -16.48 3.81 -11.33
N SER A 200 -15.47 4.19 -10.56
CA SER A 200 -15.35 3.83 -9.14
C SER A 200 -16.08 4.81 -8.20
N GLY A 201 -16.87 5.73 -8.77
CA GLY A 201 -17.52 6.80 -8.04
C GLY A 201 -16.59 7.96 -7.72
N HIS A 202 -17.15 9.05 -7.23
CA HIS A 202 -16.39 10.25 -6.84
C HIS A 202 -16.84 10.76 -5.48
N ILE A 203 -15.92 11.42 -4.79
CA ILE A 203 -16.24 12.13 -3.56
C ILE A 203 -17.05 13.38 -3.95
N PRO A 204 -18.24 13.62 -3.33
CA PRO A 204 -19.14 14.69 -3.76
C PRO A 204 -18.66 16.12 -3.41
N PHE A 205 -17.36 16.28 -3.14
CA PHE A 205 -16.73 17.58 -2.85
C PHE A 205 -15.26 17.57 -3.23
N ARG A 206 -14.75 18.76 -3.58
CA ARG A 206 -13.33 18.94 -3.91
C ARG A 206 -12.50 18.99 -2.62
N ILE A 207 -11.66 17.97 -2.42
CA ILE A 207 -10.84 17.80 -1.21
C ILE A 207 -9.77 18.89 -1.07
N GLU A 208 -9.44 19.57 -2.16
CA GLU A 208 -8.46 20.66 -2.20
C GLU A 208 -8.96 21.94 -1.54
N THR A 209 -10.28 22.10 -1.37
CA THR A 209 -10.85 23.29 -0.74
C THR A 209 -10.54 23.33 0.76
N ALA A 210 -10.32 24.53 1.31
CA ALA A 210 -10.07 24.70 2.75
C ALA A 210 -11.20 24.12 3.60
N ILE A 211 -12.46 24.34 3.22
CA ILE A 211 -13.63 23.81 3.92
C ILE A 211 -13.63 22.27 3.94
N ALA A 212 -13.33 21.64 2.79
CA ALA A 212 -13.24 20.19 2.72
C ALA A 212 -12.12 19.65 3.60
N ARG A 213 -10.91 20.22 3.53
CA ARG A 213 -9.76 19.79 4.32
C ARG A 213 -9.97 19.91 5.83
N PHE A 214 -10.59 21.00 6.29
CA PHE A 214 -10.72 21.27 7.72
C PHE A 214 -11.99 20.70 8.33
N PHE A 215 -13.08 20.67 7.60
CA PHE A 215 -14.40 20.30 8.15
C PHE A 215 -14.94 18.99 7.56
N LEU A 216 -15.08 18.88 6.24
CA LEU A 216 -15.73 17.73 5.63
C LEU A 216 -14.96 16.42 5.84
N VAL A 217 -13.64 16.45 5.76
CA VAL A 217 -12.80 15.25 6.02
C VAL A 217 -12.98 14.79 7.48
N ARG A 218 -13.05 15.70 8.43
CA ARG A 218 -13.32 15.35 9.85
C ARG A 218 -14.68 14.71 10.01
N LEU A 219 -15.70 15.28 9.36
CA LEU A 219 -17.07 14.79 9.41
C LEU A 219 -17.17 13.37 8.80
N VAL A 220 -16.62 13.17 7.60
CA VAL A 220 -16.58 11.86 6.93
C VAL A 220 -15.85 10.81 7.78
N ARG A 221 -14.73 11.18 8.41
CA ARG A 221 -14.01 10.29 9.33
C ARG A 221 -14.85 9.95 10.56
N PHE A 222 -15.51 10.93 11.17
CA PHE A 222 -16.37 10.69 12.31
C PHE A 222 -17.51 9.72 11.94
N PHE A 223 -18.21 9.97 10.85
CA PHE A 223 -19.28 9.08 10.37
C PHE A 223 -18.74 7.69 10.01
N GLY A 224 -17.60 7.61 9.30
CA GLY A 224 -16.96 6.35 8.94
C GLY A 224 -16.57 5.52 10.16
N HIS A 225 -15.93 6.14 11.16
CA HIS A 225 -15.47 5.43 12.34
C HIS A 225 -16.55 5.09 13.36
N HIS A 226 -17.60 5.92 13.48
CA HIS A 226 -18.58 5.77 14.56
C HIS A 226 -19.94 5.27 14.08
N ILE A 227 -20.32 5.52 12.83
CA ILE A 227 -21.67 5.21 12.32
C ILE A 227 -21.64 4.12 11.25
N LEU A 228 -20.73 4.23 10.27
CA LEU A 228 -20.66 3.31 9.13
C LEU A 228 -19.80 2.05 9.39
N THR A 229 -19.57 1.71 10.65
CA THR A 229 -18.82 0.52 11.02
C THR A 229 -19.63 -0.76 10.79
N VAL A 230 -18.95 -1.87 10.47
CA VAL A 230 -19.59 -3.20 10.34
C VAL A 230 -20.25 -3.71 11.63
N ARG A 231 -19.96 -3.08 12.77
CA ARG A 231 -20.59 -3.38 14.06
C ARG A 231 -22.01 -2.84 14.17
N LYS A 232 -22.38 -1.85 13.32
CA LYS A 232 -23.72 -1.24 13.30
C LYS A 232 -24.55 -1.71 12.10
N PRO A 233 -25.88 -1.86 12.23
CA PRO A 233 -26.73 -2.34 11.15
C PRO A 233 -26.63 -1.52 9.87
N ILE A 234 -26.53 -0.19 10.00
CA ILE A 234 -26.40 0.76 8.87
C ILE A 234 -25.08 0.49 8.11
N GLY A 235 -23.98 0.34 8.83
CA GLY A 235 -22.68 0.07 8.21
C GLY A 235 -22.64 -1.29 7.50
N ARG A 236 -23.32 -2.31 8.02
CA ARG A 236 -23.47 -3.62 7.36
C ARG A 236 -24.26 -3.53 6.07
N LYS A 237 -25.36 -2.78 6.01
CA LYS A 237 -26.17 -2.58 4.80
C LYS A 237 -25.44 -1.76 3.73
N LEU A 238 -24.65 -0.78 4.13
CA LEU A 238 -23.93 0.10 3.19
C LEU A 238 -22.59 -0.50 2.69
N ARG A 239 -22.06 -1.53 3.37
CA ARG A 239 -20.79 -2.16 2.99
C ARG A 239 -20.73 -2.59 1.54
N HIS A 240 -21.81 -3.21 1.03
CA HIS A 240 -21.86 -3.66 -0.37
C HIS A 240 -21.86 -2.51 -1.39
N LYS A 241 -22.28 -1.30 -0.99
CA LYS A 241 -22.28 -0.12 -1.86
C LYS A 241 -20.99 0.70 -1.78
N LEU A 242 -20.19 0.51 -0.72
CA LEU A 242 -18.95 1.28 -0.48
C LEU A 242 -17.68 0.50 -0.90
N ILE A 243 -17.79 -0.79 -1.16
CA ILE A 243 -16.67 -1.69 -1.48
C ILE A 243 -16.78 -2.28 -2.90
N SER A 244 -17.87 -2.01 -3.61
CA SER A 244 -18.03 -2.36 -5.04
C SER A 244 -17.39 -1.24 -5.92
#